data_f0b5345bed66f07d40792541f8b4998e
#
_entry.id   f0b5345bed66f07d40792541f8b4998e
#
_cell.length_a   1.000
_cell.length_b   1.000
_cell.length_c   1.000
_cell.angle_alpha   90.00
_cell.angle_beta   90.00
_cell.angle_gamma   90.00
#
_symmetry.space_group_name_H-M   'P 1'
#
loop_
_entity.id
_entity.type
_entity.pdbx_description
1 polymer ?
#
loop_
_entity_poly.entity_id
_entity_poly.type
_entity_poly.pdbx_seq_one_letter_code
_entity_poly.pdbx_strand_id
1 'polypeptide(L)'
;MIMADVTYEIDSDGVAVVTWDLENRSMNVLNFQSLGEYRSIIEKLISDESVKGIVLRSAKDAFIAGADLTSSEVFGFDSVQEDKVKAAEKIYNGNMDMQLLFRSMETSGKPFVAAINGHALGGGFEICLACHYRVAIDNDKIQIGQPEAKVGLIPGAGGTQRVPRLSGVTQEIMGFLLAGTPFTPKKALSAGLINEVTDADNLINAAKKYILNGGKSVQPWDEKGFKFPGGLPYTPKGAMIWAAASSSLRKNSYNNYPAQTAILSAVYEGVQVPIDAALRIEARY
;
A
#
# COMPACT_ATOMS: atom_id res chain seq x y z
N MET A 1 -2.38 -17.43 27.12
CA MET A 1 -1.65 -16.19 26.77
C MET A 1 -1.93 -15.99 25.30
N ILE A 2 -2.61 -14.92 24.91
CA ILE A 2 -2.86 -14.60 23.49
C ILE A 2 -1.48 -14.18 22.94
N MET A 3 -0.97 -14.87 21.92
CA MET A 3 0.25 -14.44 21.24
C MET A 3 -0.06 -13.18 20.42
N ALA A 4 0.90 -12.27 20.34
CA ALA A 4 0.73 -11.06 19.54
C ALA A 4 0.79 -11.42 18.04
N ASP A 5 -0.12 -10.84 17.26
CA ASP A 5 -0.20 -11.01 15.80
C ASP A 5 0.98 -10.34 15.06
N VAL A 6 1.57 -9.31 15.69
CA VAL A 6 2.72 -8.58 15.15
C VAL A 6 3.80 -8.50 16.23
N THR A 7 5.01 -8.92 15.89
CA THR A 7 6.17 -8.90 16.78
C THR A 7 7.36 -8.22 16.11
N TYR A 8 8.38 -7.88 16.88
CA TYR A 8 9.63 -7.38 16.30
C TYR A 8 10.84 -7.85 17.08
N GLU A 9 11.98 -7.87 16.42
CA GLU A 9 13.30 -8.05 16.99
C GLU A 9 14.28 -7.03 16.39
N ILE A 10 15.27 -6.61 17.16
CA ILE A 10 16.35 -5.72 16.68
C ILE A 10 17.62 -6.55 16.70
N ASP A 11 18.28 -6.65 15.54
CA ASP A 11 19.53 -7.39 15.42
C ASP A 11 20.76 -6.58 15.88
N SER A 12 21.94 -7.24 15.89
CA SER A 12 23.20 -6.62 16.28
C SER A 12 23.63 -5.46 15.38
N ASP A 13 23.10 -5.37 14.17
CA ASP A 13 23.40 -4.30 13.22
C ASP A 13 22.51 -3.07 13.42
N GLY A 14 21.51 -3.16 14.32
CA GLY A 14 20.51 -2.13 14.58
C GLY A 14 19.37 -2.12 13.56
N VAL A 15 19.12 -3.23 12.85
CA VAL A 15 17.98 -3.38 11.96
C VAL A 15 16.83 -4.05 12.71
N ALA A 16 15.68 -3.39 12.76
CA ALA A 16 14.48 -3.96 13.33
C ALA A 16 13.75 -4.80 12.27
N VAL A 17 13.39 -6.03 12.62
CA VAL A 17 12.58 -6.92 11.78
C VAL A 17 11.22 -7.08 12.41
N VAL A 18 10.19 -6.50 11.78
CA VAL A 18 8.79 -6.59 12.20
C VAL A 18 8.13 -7.74 11.46
N THR A 19 7.58 -8.68 12.22
CA THR A 19 7.02 -9.92 11.70
C THR A 19 5.52 -9.99 11.95
N TRP A 20 4.74 -10.17 10.89
CA TRP A 20 3.30 -10.46 10.93
C TRP A 20 3.09 -11.97 10.98
N ASP A 21 2.34 -12.44 11.98
CA ASP A 21 2.03 -13.86 12.20
C ASP A 21 0.70 -14.02 12.94
N LEU A 22 -0.42 -13.76 12.25
CA LEU A 22 -1.76 -13.86 12.85
C LEU A 22 -2.03 -15.28 13.33
N GLU A 23 -2.32 -15.41 14.63
CA GLU A 23 -2.68 -16.70 15.23
C GLU A 23 -3.96 -17.27 14.59
N ASN A 24 -3.99 -18.58 14.38
CA ASN A 24 -5.16 -19.31 13.83
C ASN A 24 -5.63 -18.88 12.43
N ARG A 25 -4.79 -18.20 11.65
CA ARG A 25 -5.04 -17.83 10.26
C ARG A 25 -3.99 -18.44 9.34
N SER A 26 -4.41 -18.92 8.18
CA SER A 26 -3.48 -19.41 7.14
C SER A 26 -2.74 -18.28 6.43
N MET A 27 -3.30 -17.06 6.45
CA MET A 27 -2.73 -15.85 5.85
C MET A 27 -2.84 -14.68 6.82
N ASN A 28 -1.89 -13.76 6.74
CA ASN A 28 -1.99 -12.47 7.42
C ASN A 28 -3.02 -11.59 6.71
N VAL A 29 -3.83 -10.91 7.51
CA VAL A 29 -4.78 -9.89 7.07
C VAL A 29 -4.70 -8.68 7.99
N LEU A 30 -5.12 -7.52 7.52
CA LEU A 30 -5.22 -6.32 8.35
C LEU A 30 -6.55 -6.33 9.09
N ASN A 31 -6.49 -6.35 10.42
CA ASN A 31 -7.62 -6.17 11.31
C ASN A 31 -7.26 -5.14 12.40
N PHE A 32 -8.20 -4.75 13.25
CA PHE A 32 -7.96 -3.73 14.28
C PHE A 32 -6.86 -4.12 15.27
N GLN A 33 -6.81 -5.39 15.68
CA GLN A 33 -5.79 -5.87 16.62
C GLN A 33 -4.40 -5.77 16.00
N SER A 34 -4.19 -6.39 14.84
CA SER A 34 -2.88 -6.41 14.18
C SER A 34 -2.41 -5.01 13.78
N LEU A 35 -3.32 -4.11 13.34
CA LEU A 35 -2.99 -2.72 13.06
C LEU A 35 -2.65 -1.94 14.32
N GLY A 36 -3.33 -2.17 15.44
CA GLY A 36 -3.03 -1.56 16.74
C GLY A 36 -1.67 -1.99 17.28
N GLU A 37 -1.35 -3.28 17.22
CA GLU A 37 -0.04 -3.81 17.60
C GLU A 37 1.05 -3.25 16.68
N TYR A 38 0.82 -3.25 15.37
CA TYR A 38 1.74 -2.70 14.38
C TYR A 38 2.03 -1.22 14.65
N ARG A 39 1.00 -0.40 14.88
CA ARG A 39 1.15 1.03 15.22
C ARG A 39 2.07 1.21 16.43
N SER A 40 1.79 0.51 17.51
CA SER A 40 2.56 0.62 18.76
C SER A 40 4.03 0.26 18.55
N ILE A 41 4.30 -0.78 17.73
CA ILE A 41 5.65 -1.19 17.38
C ILE A 41 6.34 -0.12 16.53
N ILE A 42 5.68 0.39 15.49
CA ILE A 42 6.26 1.37 14.57
C ILE A 42 6.59 2.68 15.31
N GLU A 43 5.69 3.19 16.14
CA GLU A 43 5.93 4.39 16.95
C GLU A 43 7.16 4.23 17.86
N LYS A 44 7.31 3.05 18.50
CA LYS A 44 8.46 2.73 19.32
C LYS A 44 9.75 2.67 18.50
N LEU A 45 9.74 1.97 17.35
CA LEU A 45 10.92 1.81 16.50
C LEU A 45 11.36 3.12 15.83
N ILE A 46 10.42 3.98 15.48
CA ILE A 46 10.73 5.31 14.94
C ILE A 46 11.46 6.16 15.99
N SER A 47 11.05 6.11 17.26
CA SER A 47 11.63 6.90 18.34
C SER A 47 12.94 6.32 18.92
N ASP A 48 13.28 5.05 18.63
CA ASP A 48 14.48 4.39 19.14
C ASP A 48 15.71 4.77 18.31
N GLU A 49 16.61 5.59 18.84
CA GLU A 49 17.83 6.05 18.16
C GLU A 49 18.78 4.91 17.77
N SER A 50 18.72 3.76 18.44
CA SER A 50 19.54 2.58 18.11
C SER A 50 19.10 1.87 16.81
N VAL A 51 17.85 2.12 16.36
CA VAL A 51 17.27 1.51 15.17
C VAL A 51 17.67 2.30 13.91
N LYS A 52 18.43 1.68 13.05
CA LYS A 52 18.89 2.24 11.77
C LYS A 52 17.88 2.15 10.64
N GLY A 53 16.97 1.18 10.71
CA GLY A 53 15.91 0.97 9.73
C GLY A 53 15.05 -0.24 10.06
N ILE A 54 13.95 -0.40 9.36
CA ILE A 54 12.92 -1.38 9.67
C ILE A 54 12.62 -2.26 8.44
N VAL A 55 12.63 -3.58 8.63
CA VAL A 55 12.20 -4.58 7.65
C VAL A 55 10.84 -5.13 8.06
N LEU A 56 9.87 -5.08 7.15
CA LEU A 56 8.57 -5.73 7.33
C LEU A 56 8.59 -7.10 6.65
N ARG A 57 8.19 -8.15 7.37
CA ARG A 57 8.09 -9.52 6.85
C ARG A 57 6.83 -10.23 7.33
N SER A 58 6.51 -11.33 6.68
CA SER A 58 5.50 -12.28 7.13
C SER A 58 6.19 -13.59 7.58
N ALA A 59 5.63 -14.22 8.62
CA ALA A 59 6.00 -15.59 9.02
C ALA A 59 5.21 -16.66 8.25
N LYS A 60 4.24 -16.25 7.42
CA LYS A 60 3.38 -17.14 6.63
C LYS A 60 3.78 -17.15 5.14
N ASP A 61 3.22 -18.07 4.36
CA ASP A 61 3.49 -18.20 2.92
C ASP A 61 3.01 -16.96 2.13
N ALA A 62 1.91 -16.32 2.55
CA ALA A 62 1.49 -15.01 2.02
C ALA A 62 2.13 -13.88 2.83
N PHE A 63 2.41 -12.74 2.17
CA PHE A 63 2.86 -11.55 2.90
C PHE A 63 1.69 -10.99 3.73
N ILE A 64 0.78 -10.25 3.14
CA ILE A 64 -0.48 -9.80 3.74
C ILE A 64 -1.56 -9.77 2.64
N ALA A 65 -2.67 -10.48 2.87
CA ALA A 65 -3.71 -10.67 1.85
C ALA A 65 -4.79 -9.57 1.80
N GLY A 66 -4.52 -8.41 2.39
CA GLY A 66 -5.45 -7.28 2.44
C GLY A 66 -6.18 -7.14 3.78
N ALA A 67 -7.26 -6.37 3.78
CA ALA A 67 -8.10 -6.21 4.96
C ALA A 67 -8.93 -7.48 5.23
N ASP A 68 -9.25 -7.73 6.51
CA ASP A 68 -10.13 -8.83 6.90
C ASP A 68 -11.58 -8.54 6.48
N LEU A 69 -11.98 -9.09 5.33
CA LEU A 69 -13.34 -8.92 4.79
C LEU A 69 -14.43 -9.62 5.63
N THR A 70 -14.04 -10.44 6.59
CA THR A 70 -14.99 -11.12 7.50
C THR A 70 -15.35 -10.26 8.71
N SER A 71 -14.61 -9.17 8.95
CA SER A 71 -14.86 -8.24 10.05
C SER A 71 -15.73 -7.08 9.58
N SER A 72 -17.00 -7.04 10.03
CA SER A 72 -17.90 -5.90 9.80
C SER A 72 -17.34 -4.59 10.35
N GLU A 73 -16.54 -4.68 11.41
CA GLU A 73 -15.91 -3.54 12.07
C GLU A 73 -14.90 -2.80 11.17
N VAL A 74 -14.12 -3.54 10.38
CA VAL A 74 -13.08 -2.98 9.49
C VAL A 74 -13.69 -2.02 8.46
N PHE A 75 -14.91 -2.30 8.00
CA PHE A 75 -15.60 -1.51 6.98
C PHE A 75 -16.67 -0.58 7.55
N GLY A 76 -16.95 -0.64 8.86
CA GLY A 76 -18.00 0.17 9.49
C GLY A 76 -19.41 -0.09 8.98
N PHE A 77 -19.66 -1.23 8.32
CA PHE A 77 -20.97 -1.55 7.71
C PHE A 77 -22.12 -1.60 8.71
N ASP A 78 -21.85 -1.97 9.96
CA ASP A 78 -22.88 -2.04 11.01
C ASP A 78 -23.49 -0.65 11.32
N SER A 79 -22.74 0.42 11.12
CA SER A 79 -23.19 1.80 11.36
C SER A 79 -23.97 2.43 10.19
N VAL A 80 -23.90 1.85 8.98
CA VAL A 80 -24.54 2.42 7.77
C VAL A 80 -26.06 2.37 7.86
N GLN A 81 -26.63 1.43 8.61
CA GLN A 81 -28.07 1.27 8.75
C GLN A 81 -28.72 2.32 9.65
N GLU A 82 -27.96 2.91 10.60
CA GLU A 82 -28.51 3.82 11.60
C GLU A 82 -28.39 5.30 11.17
N ASP A 83 -27.20 5.72 10.70
CA ASP A 83 -26.94 7.11 10.30
C ASP A 83 -25.84 7.15 9.23
N LYS A 84 -26.21 7.46 8.00
CA LYS A 84 -25.28 7.49 6.85
C LYS A 84 -24.16 8.52 7.01
N VAL A 85 -24.43 9.65 7.67
CA VAL A 85 -23.42 10.70 7.86
C VAL A 85 -22.36 10.24 8.86
N LYS A 86 -22.80 9.68 9.99
CA LYS A 86 -21.87 9.13 10.99
C LYS A 86 -21.10 7.94 10.46
N ALA A 87 -21.75 7.08 9.64
CA ALA A 87 -21.06 5.97 8.99
C ALA A 87 -19.97 6.46 8.05
N ALA A 88 -20.25 7.45 7.20
CA ALA A 88 -19.28 8.05 6.30
C ALA A 88 -18.12 8.70 7.07
N GLU A 89 -18.41 9.42 8.15
CA GLU A 89 -17.39 10.03 9.02
C GLU A 89 -16.50 8.96 9.67
N LYS A 90 -17.07 7.87 10.17
CA LYS A 90 -16.32 6.76 10.78
C LYS A 90 -15.39 6.10 9.76
N ILE A 91 -15.89 5.81 8.55
CA ILE A 91 -15.08 5.21 7.47
C ILE A 91 -13.96 6.16 7.05
N TYR A 92 -14.27 7.44 6.83
CA TYR A 92 -13.28 8.47 6.50
C TYR A 92 -12.15 8.54 7.56
N ASN A 93 -12.52 8.64 8.83
CA ASN A 93 -11.57 8.74 9.92
C ASN A 93 -10.73 7.46 10.06
N GLY A 94 -11.32 6.29 9.89
CA GLY A 94 -10.60 5.01 9.91
C GLY A 94 -9.57 4.89 8.77
N ASN A 95 -9.95 5.28 7.56
CA ASN A 95 -9.03 5.32 6.42
C ASN A 95 -7.90 6.33 6.66
N MET A 96 -8.24 7.54 7.12
CA MET A 96 -7.25 8.57 7.44
C MET A 96 -6.28 8.14 8.53
N ASP A 97 -6.75 7.44 9.55
CA ASP A 97 -5.92 6.94 10.64
C ASP A 97 -4.86 5.94 10.13
N MET A 98 -5.24 5.03 9.25
CA MET A 98 -4.31 4.09 8.60
C MET A 98 -3.35 4.81 7.64
N GLN A 99 -3.86 5.78 6.87
CA GLN A 99 -3.02 6.58 5.96
C GLN A 99 -1.98 7.41 6.73
N LEU A 100 -2.35 7.97 7.89
CA LEU A 100 -1.43 8.73 8.75
C LEU A 100 -0.36 7.82 9.37
N LEU A 101 -0.71 6.59 9.78
CA LEU A 101 0.27 5.60 10.20
C LEU A 101 1.28 5.32 9.08
N PHE A 102 0.83 5.12 7.86
CA PHE A 102 1.73 4.89 6.72
C PHE A 102 2.56 6.14 6.38
N ARG A 103 1.99 7.34 6.51
CA ARG A 103 2.76 8.59 6.38
C ARG A 103 3.84 8.73 7.45
N SER A 104 3.58 8.31 8.68
CA SER A 104 4.60 8.35 9.73
C SER A 104 5.81 7.46 9.41
N MET A 105 5.60 6.32 8.73
CA MET A 105 6.69 5.49 8.23
C MET A 105 7.50 6.23 7.16
N GLU A 106 6.82 6.83 6.17
CA GLU A 106 7.42 7.54 5.04
C GLU A 106 8.26 8.76 5.45
N THR A 107 7.87 9.42 6.54
CA THR A 107 8.48 10.68 7.00
C THR A 107 9.31 10.53 8.28
N SER A 108 9.50 9.30 8.76
CA SER A 108 10.24 9.02 10.01
C SER A 108 11.72 9.35 10.00
N GLY A 109 12.31 9.52 8.80
CA GLY A 109 13.75 9.65 8.64
C GLY A 109 14.50 8.31 8.69
N LYS A 110 13.80 7.18 8.90
CA LYS A 110 14.39 5.83 8.89
C LYS A 110 13.92 5.06 7.65
N PRO A 111 14.81 4.30 6.98
CA PRO A 111 14.40 3.46 5.86
C PRO A 111 13.52 2.30 6.31
N PHE A 112 12.36 2.16 5.67
CA PHE A 112 11.46 1.02 5.78
C PHE A 112 11.57 0.16 4.53
N VAL A 113 11.66 -1.16 4.69
CA VAL A 113 11.79 -2.12 3.60
C VAL A 113 10.73 -3.21 3.73
N ALA A 114 9.94 -3.43 2.69
CA ALA A 114 9.03 -4.57 2.61
C ALA A 114 9.76 -5.79 2.01
N ALA A 115 9.85 -6.86 2.77
CA ALA A 115 10.39 -8.16 2.34
C ALA A 115 9.21 -9.09 1.96
N ILE A 116 8.81 -9.04 0.69
CA ILE A 116 7.58 -9.65 0.16
C ILE A 116 7.86 -11.11 -0.18
N ASN A 117 7.51 -12.01 0.73
CA ASN A 117 7.71 -13.45 0.56
C ASN A 117 6.55 -14.19 -0.12
N GLY A 118 5.41 -13.53 -0.32
CA GLY A 118 4.21 -14.13 -0.87
C GLY A 118 3.22 -13.09 -1.37
N HIS A 119 1.94 -13.45 -1.50
CA HIS A 119 0.89 -12.55 -1.95
C HIS A 119 0.84 -11.27 -1.10
N ALA A 120 0.91 -10.11 -1.76
CA ALA A 120 0.74 -8.78 -1.17
C ALA A 120 -0.42 -8.09 -1.89
N LEU A 121 -1.60 -8.09 -1.27
CA LEU A 121 -2.84 -7.65 -1.93
C LEU A 121 -3.55 -6.58 -1.11
N GLY A 122 -4.20 -5.63 -1.79
CA GLY A 122 -4.97 -4.57 -1.17
C GLY A 122 -4.17 -3.80 -0.12
N GLY A 123 -4.75 -3.61 1.07
CA GLY A 123 -4.06 -2.98 2.20
C GLY A 123 -2.68 -3.58 2.51
N GLY A 124 -2.50 -4.89 2.25
CA GLY A 124 -1.20 -5.56 2.38
C GLY A 124 -0.16 -5.06 1.37
N PHE A 125 -0.57 -4.65 0.19
CA PHE A 125 0.34 -3.99 -0.74
C PHE A 125 0.46 -2.48 -0.45
N GLU A 126 -0.58 -1.85 0.09
CA GLU A 126 -0.54 -0.44 0.48
C GLU A 126 0.50 -0.17 1.58
N ILE A 127 0.66 -1.09 2.56
CA ILE A 127 1.74 -1.00 3.54
C ILE A 127 3.12 -1.16 2.90
N CYS A 128 3.25 -2.02 1.86
CA CYS A 128 4.49 -2.12 1.08
C CYS A 128 4.79 -0.82 0.32
N LEU A 129 3.77 -0.17 -0.26
CA LEU A 129 3.93 1.10 -0.97
C LEU A 129 4.38 2.24 -0.07
N ALA A 130 4.05 2.20 1.23
CA ALA A 130 4.54 3.14 2.23
C ALA A 130 6.00 2.87 2.65
N CYS A 131 6.56 1.70 2.36
CA CYS A 131 7.98 1.43 2.56
C CYS A 131 8.83 2.14 1.49
N HIS A 132 10.05 2.55 1.85
CA HIS A 132 11.01 3.19 0.94
C HIS A 132 11.56 2.22 -0.10
N TYR A 133 11.68 0.95 0.27
CA TYR A 133 12.17 -0.11 -0.61
C TYR A 133 11.28 -1.36 -0.51
N ARG A 134 11.10 -2.06 -1.60
CA ARG A 134 10.29 -3.26 -1.73
C ARG A 134 11.09 -4.32 -2.46
N VAL A 135 11.41 -5.42 -1.79
CA VAL A 135 12.04 -6.59 -2.40
C VAL A 135 11.08 -7.78 -2.32
N ALA A 136 10.94 -8.53 -3.40
CA ALA A 136 10.05 -9.68 -3.47
C ALA A 136 10.77 -10.95 -3.92
N ILE A 137 10.25 -12.11 -3.53
CA ILE A 137 10.73 -13.40 -4.02
C ILE A 137 10.42 -13.53 -5.52
N ASP A 138 11.40 -14.01 -6.32
CA ASP A 138 11.21 -14.35 -7.73
C ASP A 138 10.37 -15.64 -7.87
N ASN A 139 9.07 -15.48 -7.81
CA ASN A 139 8.10 -16.57 -7.95
C ASN A 139 6.85 -16.05 -8.67
N ASP A 140 6.62 -16.54 -9.89
CA ASP A 140 5.49 -16.12 -10.74
C ASP A 140 4.10 -16.48 -10.17
N LYS A 141 4.02 -17.31 -9.13
CA LYS A 141 2.76 -17.59 -8.40
C LYS A 141 2.38 -16.47 -7.44
N ILE A 142 3.34 -15.64 -7.03
CA ILE A 142 3.07 -14.50 -6.14
C ILE A 142 2.27 -13.44 -6.90
N GLN A 143 1.26 -12.92 -6.22
CA GLN A 143 0.41 -11.84 -6.71
C GLN A 143 0.64 -10.58 -5.88
N ILE A 144 0.95 -9.50 -6.56
CA ILE A 144 1.10 -8.15 -6.01
C ILE A 144 0.00 -7.30 -6.63
N GLY A 145 -0.91 -6.71 -5.85
CA GLY A 145 -2.07 -6.08 -6.45
C GLY A 145 -2.97 -5.26 -5.55
N GLN A 146 -3.87 -4.52 -6.21
CA GLN A 146 -4.95 -3.74 -5.62
C GLN A 146 -6.30 -4.28 -6.14
N PRO A 147 -6.81 -5.40 -5.57
CA PRO A 147 -7.99 -6.09 -6.10
C PRO A 147 -9.32 -5.49 -5.63
N GLU A 148 -9.32 -4.39 -4.90
CA GLU A 148 -10.48 -3.78 -4.24
C GLU A 148 -11.66 -3.56 -5.19
N ALA A 149 -11.40 -3.13 -6.43
CA ALA A 149 -12.44 -2.92 -7.43
C ALA A 149 -13.27 -4.18 -7.73
N LYS A 150 -12.70 -5.39 -7.55
CA LYS A 150 -13.39 -6.67 -7.77
C LYS A 150 -14.47 -6.96 -6.73
N VAL A 151 -14.35 -6.33 -5.56
CA VAL A 151 -15.32 -6.48 -4.46
C VAL A 151 -16.13 -5.20 -4.21
N GLY A 152 -16.08 -4.24 -5.14
CA GLY A 152 -16.84 -3.01 -5.07
C GLY A 152 -16.25 -1.94 -4.15
N LEU A 153 -14.99 -2.09 -3.75
CA LEU A 153 -14.26 -1.16 -2.91
C LEU A 153 -13.20 -0.40 -3.72
N ILE A 154 -12.58 0.58 -3.08
CA ILE A 154 -11.39 1.26 -3.58
C ILE A 154 -10.22 1.01 -2.62
N PRO A 155 -8.95 1.09 -3.06
CA PRO A 155 -7.81 1.17 -2.14
C PRO A 155 -7.98 2.34 -1.18
N GLY A 156 -7.94 2.08 0.13
CA GLY A 156 -8.28 3.08 1.15
C GLY A 156 -7.10 3.54 2.02
N ALA A 157 -5.94 2.90 1.87
CA ALA A 157 -4.74 3.22 2.63
C ALA A 157 -3.64 3.93 1.80
N GLY A 158 -4.02 4.56 0.70
CA GLY A 158 -3.15 5.36 -0.15
C GLY A 158 -2.75 4.68 -1.47
N GLY A 159 -3.32 3.54 -1.82
CA GLY A 159 -2.98 2.79 -3.03
C GLY A 159 -3.27 3.57 -4.30
N THR A 160 -4.42 4.26 -4.40
CA THR A 160 -4.76 5.10 -5.55
C THR A 160 -3.81 6.29 -5.70
N GLN A 161 -3.08 6.64 -4.66
CA GLN A 161 -2.19 7.79 -4.64
C GLN A 161 -0.71 7.42 -4.82
N ARG A 162 -0.25 6.33 -4.18
CA ARG A 162 1.16 5.88 -4.24
C ARG A 162 1.49 5.16 -5.54
N VAL A 163 0.61 4.27 -6.00
CA VAL A 163 0.81 3.52 -7.25
C VAL A 163 1.10 4.44 -8.43
N PRO A 164 0.27 5.45 -8.76
CA PRO A 164 0.55 6.33 -9.90
C PRO A 164 1.74 7.25 -9.67
N ARG A 165 2.13 7.56 -8.41
CA ARG A 165 3.34 8.34 -8.12
C ARG A 165 4.63 7.56 -8.34
N LEU A 166 4.59 6.24 -8.24
CA LEU A 166 5.72 5.38 -8.56
C LEU A 166 5.82 5.08 -10.05
N SER A 167 4.70 4.72 -10.69
CA SER A 167 4.67 4.12 -12.02
C SER A 167 4.09 5.03 -13.11
N GLY A 168 3.52 6.17 -12.73
CA GLY A 168 2.72 7.00 -13.64
C GLY A 168 1.34 6.41 -13.91
N VAL A 169 0.58 7.08 -14.78
CA VAL A 169 -0.74 6.65 -15.22
C VAL A 169 -0.61 6.07 -16.63
N THR A 170 -0.43 4.76 -16.74
CA THR A 170 -0.37 4.01 -17.98
C THR A 170 -1.60 3.13 -18.12
N GLN A 171 -1.86 2.60 -19.31
CA GLN A 171 -2.95 1.63 -19.50
C GLN A 171 -2.79 0.40 -18.59
N GLU A 172 -1.56 -0.05 -18.38
CA GLU A 172 -1.24 -1.19 -17.52
C GLU A 172 -1.54 -0.87 -16.05
N ILE A 173 -1.12 0.30 -15.54
CA ILE A 173 -1.40 0.75 -14.17
C ILE A 173 -2.90 1.00 -13.97
N MET A 174 -3.60 1.51 -14.99
CA MET A 174 -5.05 1.62 -14.90
C MET A 174 -5.73 0.25 -14.84
N GLY A 175 -5.21 -0.77 -15.56
CA GLY A 175 -5.67 -2.15 -15.43
C GLY A 175 -5.41 -2.73 -14.04
N PHE A 176 -4.27 -2.41 -13.45
CA PHE A 176 -3.91 -2.81 -12.08
C PHE A 176 -4.88 -2.24 -11.03
N LEU A 177 -5.26 -0.97 -11.14
CA LEU A 177 -6.16 -0.30 -10.20
C LEU A 177 -7.65 -0.54 -10.51
N LEU A 178 -8.09 -0.33 -11.75
CA LEU A 178 -9.51 -0.34 -12.11
C LEU A 178 -10.08 -1.76 -12.29
N ALA A 179 -9.28 -2.68 -12.83
CA ALA A 179 -9.69 -4.07 -12.98
C ALA A 179 -9.19 -4.96 -11.84
N GLY A 180 -8.37 -4.42 -10.93
CA GLY A 180 -7.77 -5.18 -9.84
C GLY A 180 -6.90 -6.34 -10.34
N THR A 181 -6.25 -6.19 -11.51
CA THR A 181 -5.41 -7.24 -12.11
C THR A 181 -4.05 -7.28 -11.41
N PRO A 182 -3.72 -8.34 -10.65
CA PRO A 182 -2.45 -8.39 -9.95
C PRO A 182 -1.28 -8.60 -10.91
N PHE A 183 -0.10 -8.21 -10.47
CA PHE A 183 1.17 -8.44 -11.16
C PHE A 183 1.95 -9.56 -10.50
N THR A 184 2.77 -10.27 -11.27
CA THR A 184 3.85 -11.10 -10.73
C THR A 184 4.97 -10.18 -10.21
N PRO A 185 5.90 -10.67 -9.38
CA PRO A 185 7.04 -9.85 -8.90
C PRO A 185 7.85 -9.22 -10.04
N LYS A 186 8.16 -9.97 -11.09
CA LYS A 186 8.87 -9.44 -12.28
C LYS A 186 8.09 -8.34 -12.98
N LYS A 187 6.79 -8.50 -13.10
CA LYS A 187 5.93 -7.49 -13.70
C LYS A 187 5.83 -6.24 -12.82
N ALA A 188 5.71 -6.40 -11.50
CA ALA A 188 5.71 -5.30 -10.55
C ALA A 188 7.05 -4.55 -10.54
N LEU A 189 8.18 -5.25 -10.71
CA LEU A 189 9.50 -4.66 -10.88
C LEU A 189 9.57 -3.83 -12.16
N SER A 190 9.16 -4.38 -13.29
CA SER A 190 9.17 -3.66 -14.57
C SER A 190 8.25 -2.43 -14.58
N ALA A 191 7.17 -2.48 -13.81
CA ALA A 191 6.24 -1.38 -13.61
C ALA A 191 6.73 -0.34 -12.58
N GLY A 192 7.87 -0.57 -11.90
CA GLY A 192 8.39 0.33 -10.87
C GLY A 192 7.63 0.28 -9.54
N LEU A 193 6.77 -0.71 -9.33
CA LEU A 193 6.01 -0.88 -8.09
C LEU A 193 6.81 -1.56 -6.99
N ILE A 194 7.81 -2.37 -7.35
CA ILE A 194 8.83 -2.89 -6.45
C ILE A 194 10.22 -2.56 -6.98
N ASN A 195 11.24 -2.74 -6.16
CA ASN A 195 12.61 -2.29 -6.44
C ASN A 195 13.55 -3.44 -6.79
N GLU A 196 13.27 -4.65 -6.28
CA GLU A 196 14.14 -5.81 -6.45
C GLU A 196 13.34 -7.10 -6.42
N VAL A 197 13.81 -8.11 -7.16
CA VAL A 197 13.41 -9.51 -6.99
C VAL A 197 14.63 -10.34 -6.65
N THR A 198 14.46 -11.32 -5.76
CA THR A 198 15.53 -12.19 -5.28
C THR A 198 15.01 -13.59 -5.00
N ASP A 199 15.89 -14.54 -4.71
CA ASP A 199 15.47 -15.87 -4.20
C ASP A 199 14.99 -15.77 -2.73
N ALA A 200 14.30 -16.82 -2.28
CA ALA A 200 13.69 -16.85 -0.94
C ALA A 200 14.73 -16.77 0.20
N ASP A 201 15.89 -17.41 0.03
CA ASP A 201 16.93 -17.48 1.07
C ASP A 201 17.61 -16.13 1.28
N ASN A 202 17.65 -15.30 0.24
CA ASN A 202 18.29 -13.99 0.27
C ASN A 202 17.31 -12.83 0.59
N LEU A 203 16.01 -13.07 0.68
CA LEU A 203 15.00 -12.00 0.81
C LEU A 203 15.29 -11.02 1.97
N ILE A 204 15.51 -11.55 3.17
CA ILE A 204 15.79 -10.73 4.36
C ILE A 204 17.15 -10.05 4.27
N ASN A 205 18.16 -10.77 3.72
CA ASN A 205 19.49 -10.21 3.52
C ASN A 205 19.47 -9.05 2.52
N ALA A 206 18.72 -9.15 1.43
CA ALA A 206 18.53 -8.07 0.46
C ALA A 206 17.86 -6.84 1.11
N ALA A 207 16.82 -7.05 1.91
CA ALA A 207 16.16 -5.99 2.66
C ALA A 207 17.11 -5.29 3.64
N LYS A 208 17.85 -6.04 4.46
CA LYS A 208 18.84 -5.49 5.40
C LYS A 208 19.98 -4.77 4.69
N LYS A 209 20.45 -5.31 3.57
CA LYS A 209 21.51 -4.70 2.75
C LYS A 209 21.15 -3.31 2.29
N TYR A 210 19.88 -3.08 1.88
CA TYR A 210 19.42 -1.73 1.53
C TYR A 210 19.62 -0.75 2.69
N ILE A 211 19.20 -1.11 3.90
CA ILE A 211 19.32 -0.28 5.10
C ILE A 211 20.77 -0.01 5.45
N LEU A 212 21.60 -1.06 5.52
CA LEU A 212 23.00 -0.98 5.96
C LEU A 212 23.90 -0.23 4.95
N ASN A 213 23.50 -0.19 3.68
CA ASN A 213 24.20 0.58 2.66
C ASN A 213 23.75 2.06 2.57
N GLY A 214 23.02 2.56 3.58
CA GLY A 214 22.55 3.95 3.60
C GLY A 214 21.36 4.19 2.68
N GLY A 215 20.44 3.23 2.63
CA GLY A 215 19.20 3.35 1.85
C GLY A 215 18.42 4.62 2.17
N LYS A 216 17.79 5.20 1.17
CA LYS A 216 16.98 6.42 1.32
C LYS A 216 15.82 6.19 2.27
N SER A 217 15.52 7.20 3.10
CA SER A 217 14.38 7.27 4.00
C SER A 217 13.40 8.38 3.63
N VAL A 218 13.34 8.71 2.33
CA VAL A 218 12.46 9.73 1.76
C VAL A 218 11.77 9.13 0.54
N GLN A 219 10.48 9.26 0.46
CA GLN A 219 9.70 8.83 -0.69
C GLN A 219 9.91 9.77 -1.89
N PRO A 220 9.80 9.28 -3.15
CA PRO A 220 9.99 10.13 -4.32
C PRO A 220 9.13 11.40 -4.33
N TRP A 221 7.89 11.31 -3.86
CA TRP A 221 6.95 12.45 -3.81
C TRP A 221 7.23 13.45 -2.69
N ASP A 222 8.10 13.13 -1.75
CA ASP A 222 8.57 14.01 -0.69
C ASP A 222 9.93 14.67 -1.04
N GLU A 223 10.57 14.24 -2.14
CA GLU A 223 11.80 14.85 -2.63
C GLU A 223 11.52 16.21 -3.29
N LYS A 224 12.39 17.19 -3.02
CA LYS A 224 12.30 18.50 -3.68
C LYS A 224 12.42 18.35 -5.20
N GLY A 225 11.42 18.86 -5.92
CA GLY A 225 11.41 18.81 -7.39
C GLY A 225 10.85 17.51 -7.97
N PHE A 226 10.14 16.70 -7.18
CA PHE A 226 9.46 15.52 -7.69
C PHE A 226 8.65 15.84 -8.95
N LYS A 227 8.83 15.00 -9.97
CA LYS A 227 8.08 15.09 -11.23
C LYS A 227 7.22 13.84 -11.36
N PHE A 228 5.92 14.05 -11.49
CA PHE A 228 4.97 12.96 -11.65
C PHE A 228 5.29 12.14 -12.92
N PRO A 229 5.49 10.82 -12.83
CA PRO A 229 5.83 9.98 -13.98
C PRO A 229 4.73 10.01 -15.04
N GLY A 230 5.10 10.22 -16.29
CA GLY A 230 4.15 10.23 -17.41
C GLY A 230 3.41 11.54 -17.66
N GLY A 231 3.51 12.52 -16.73
CA GLY A 231 2.92 13.85 -16.86
C GLY A 231 1.55 13.98 -16.20
N LEU A 232 1.24 15.19 -15.80
CA LEU A 232 -0.01 15.55 -15.12
C LEU A 232 -1.18 15.73 -16.12
N PRO A 233 -2.44 15.67 -15.69
CA PRO A 233 -3.61 15.75 -16.57
C PRO A 233 -3.65 16.96 -17.52
N TYR A 234 -3.09 18.09 -17.11
CA TYR A 234 -3.03 19.31 -17.91
C TYR A 234 -1.80 19.42 -18.83
N THR A 235 -0.94 18.40 -18.84
CA THR A 235 0.14 18.30 -19.83
C THR A 235 -0.35 17.64 -21.12
N PRO A 236 0.23 17.92 -22.32
CA PRO A 236 -0.20 17.30 -23.56
C PRO A 236 -0.26 15.78 -23.51
N LYS A 237 0.76 15.13 -22.90
CA LYS A 237 0.82 13.68 -22.73
C LYS A 237 -0.24 13.17 -21.75
N GLY A 238 -0.41 13.85 -20.62
CA GLY A 238 -1.40 13.50 -19.62
C GLY A 238 -2.82 13.64 -20.13
N ALA A 239 -3.15 14.72 -20.83
CA ALA A 239 -4.49 14.97 -21.38
C ALA A 239 -4.98 13.81 -22.27
N MET A 240 -4.10 13.26 -23.12
CA MET A 240 -4.44 12.09 -23.95
C MET A 240 -4.71 10.83 -23.13
N ILE A 241 -3.90 10.59 -22.11
CA ILE A 241 -4.06 9.42 -21.21
C ILE A 241 -5.42 9.50 -20.51
N TRP A 242 -5.77 10.65 -19.94
CA TRP A 242 -7.00 10.83 -19.17
C TRP A 242 -8.26 10.77 -20.03
N ALA A 243 -8.22 11.33 -21.23
CA ALA A 243 -9.31 11.21 -22.20
C ALA A 243 -9.57 9.74 -22.58
N ALA A 244 -8.49 8.98 -22.83
CA ALA A 244 -8.58 7.57 -23.14
C ALA A 244 -9.05 6.73 -21.93
N ALA A 245 -8.58 7.02 -20.71
CA ALA A 245 -8.95 6.32 -19.48
C ALA A 245 -10.44 6.41 -19.19
N SER A 246 -11.03 7.60 -19.26
CA SER A 246 -12.47 7.80 -19.03
C SER A 246 -13.33 7.07 -20.06
N SER A 247 -12.95 7.12 -21.33
CA SER A 247 -13.66 6.43 -22.42
C SER A 247 -13.55 4.91 -22.29
N SER A 248 -12.37 4.41 -21.94
CA SER A 248 -12.13 2.98 -21.71
C SER A 248 -12.91 2.46 -20.50
N LEU A 249 -12.91 3.20 -19.40
CA LEU A 249 -13.69 2.85 -18.21
C LEU A 249 -15.17 2.70 -18.58
N ARG A 250 -15.75 3.71 -19.23
CA ARG A 250 -17.16 3.70 -19.62
C ARG A 250 -17.49 2.55 -20.56
N LYS A 251 -16.62 2.25 -21.53
CA LYS A 251 -16.78 1.12 -22.46
C LYS A 251 -16.78 -0.22 -21.73
N ASN A 252 -15.93 -0.39 -20.71
CA ASN A 252 -15.73 -1.67 -20.03
C ASN A 252 -16.72 -1.88 -18.86
N SER A 253 -17.17 -0.81 -18.21
CA SER A 253 -18.03 -0.87 -17.03
C SER A 253 -19.49 -0.59 -17.30
N TYR A 254 -19.81 0.07 -18.43
CA TYR A 254 -21.14 0.61 -18.74
C TYR A 254 -21.72 1.47 -17.59
N ASN A 255 -20.84 2.03 -16.74
CA ASN A 255 -21.16 2.75 -15.49
C ASN A 255 -21.88 1.91 -14.42
N ASN A 256 -21.81 0.59 -14.49
CA ASN A 256 -22.43 -0.31 -13.51
C ASN A 256 -21.59 -0.57 -12.26
N TYR A 257 -20.32 -0.13 -12.27
CA TYR A 257 -19.36 -0.41 -11.22
C TYR A 257 -18.83 0.91 -10.62
N PRO A 258 -19.45 1.44 -9.56
CA PRO A 258 -19.10 2.75 -9.00
C PRO A 258 -17.67 2.81 -8.44
N ALA A 259 -17.15 1.71 -7.89
CA ALA A 259 -15.79 1.64 -7.36
C ALA A 259 -14.73 2.04 -8.40
N GLN A 260 -14.85 1.54 -9.63
CA GLN A 260 -13.91 1.88 -10.71
C GLN A 260 -13.94 3.38 -11.06
N THR A 261 -15.13 3.98 -11.04
CA THR A 261 -15.29 5.42 -11.27
C THR A 261 -14.68 6.21 -10.12
N ALA A 262 -14.91 5.79 -8.87
CA ALA A 262 -14.31 6.40 -7.69
C ALA A 262 -12.78 6.31 -7.72
N ILE A 263 -12.21 5.15 -8.05
CA ILE A 263 -10.76 4.98 -8.20
C ILE A 263 -10.20 5.94 -9.25
N LEU A 264 -10.81 5.99 -10.45
CA LEU A 264 -10.36 6.90 -11.51
C LEU A 264 -10.40 8.35 -11.08
N SER A 265 -11.49 8.76 -10.40
CA SER A 265 -11.66 10.11 -9.88
C SER A 265 -10.63 10.44 -8.78
N ALA A 266 -10.43 9.53 -7.81
CA ALA A 266 -9.46 9.71 -6.75
C ALA A 266 -8.03 9.85 -7.30
N VAL A 267 -7.66 9.03 -8.31
CA VAL A 267 -6.37 9.16 -8.99
C VAL A 267 -6.29 10.50 -9.73
N TYR A 268 -7.31 10.87 -10.52
CA TYR A 268 -7.30 12.11 -11.30
C TYR A 268 -7.14 13.36 -10.44
N GLU A 269 -7.90 13.45 -9.36
CA GLU A 269 -7.82 14.58 -8.43
C GLU A 269 -6.50 14.56 -7.65
N GLY A 270 -6.13 13.39 -7.15
CA GLY A 270 -4.98 13.24 -6.26
C GLY A 270 -3.62 13.48 -6.92
N VAL A 271 -3.44 13.13 -8.22
CA VAL A 271 -2.16 13.38 -8.90
C VAL A 271 -1.83 14.86 -9.09
N GLN A 272 -2.82 15.75 -8.93
CA GLN A 272 -2.69 17.18 -9.13
C GLN A 272 -2.31 17.96 -7.86
N VAL A 273 -2.26 17.29 -6.72
CA VAL A 273 -1.99 17.89 -5.40
C VAL A 273 -0.89 17.15 -4.66
N PRO A 274 -0.27 17.74 -3.61
CA PRO A 274 0.66 17.03 -2.73
C PRO A 274 0.04 15.79 -2.11
N ILE A 275 0.90 14.81 -1.74
CA ILE A 275 0.46 13.50 -1.27
C ILE A 275 -0.52 13.58 -0.07
N ASP A 276 -0.29 14.46 0.89
CA ASP A 276 -1.15 14.56 2.08
C ASP A 276 -2.57 15.06 1.75
N ALA A 277 -2.72 15.90 0.74
CA ALA A 277 -4.02 16.30 0.21
C ALA A 277 -4.65 15.18 -0.62
N ALA A 278 -3.85 14.47 -1.39
CA ALA A 278 -4.27 13.35 -2.22
C ALA A 278 -4.83 12.18 -1.39
N LEU A 279 -4.21 11.87 -0.24
CA LEU A 279 -4.69 10.86 0.68
C LEU A 279 -6.08 11.21 1.25
N ARG A 280 -6.32 12.50 1.58
CA ARG A 280 -7.66 12.97 1.98
C ARG A 280 -8.68 12.86 0.86
N ILE A 281 -8.26 13.06 -0.39
CA ILE A 281 -9.13 12.85 -1.56
C ILE A 281 -9.52 11.37 -1.67
N GLU A 282 -8.57 10.44 -1.56
CA GLU A 282 -8.85 9.01 -1.57
C GLU A 282 -9.83 8.62 -0.46
N ALA A 283 -9.58 9.06 0.79
CA ALA A 283 -10.42 8.73 1.94
C ALA A 283 -11.87 9.26 1.80
N ARG A 284 -12.10 10.30 1.00
CA ARG A 284 -13.43 10.86 0.73
C ARG A 284 -14.25 9.98 -0.23
N TYR A 285 -13.60 9.29 -1.16
CA TYR A 285 -14.25 8.40 -2.13
C TYR A 285 -14.62 7.05 -1.53
#